data_0ac8112ff1158a88b9700652e1cbe864
#
_entry.id   0ac8112ff1158a88b9700652e1cbe864
#
_cell.length_a   1.000
_cell.length_b   1.000
_cell.length_c   1.000
_cell.angle_alpha   90.00
_cell.angle_beta   90.00
_cell.angle_gamma   90.00
#
_symmetry.space_group_name_H-M   'P 1'
#
loop_
_entity.id
_entity.type
_entity.pdbx_description
1 polymer ?
#
loop_
_entity_poly.entity_id
_entity_poly.type
_entity_poly.pdbx_seq_one_letter_code
_entity_poly.pdbx_strand_id
1 'polypeptide(L)'
;MKVEFYGSLLVFASLPLINSLSYKGLIAAIIAFLFMLCMPGKEGYGYSAFYFGVAIFYMKDIRHGVSSLVLFMSGLYLAGYHPRQPSYHLLSSMITFDMPGGSFQHYYFFNMISGVLIVVSLLKSDCISFLVNNRVSVWLGKVSFSAYLIQMPVFYVVTTRVFYYLKSQGHSYAFNAVMAALITFVAVYLLAYIFWWAIDARSIALSKYGLLIKDDSAQKISASGSQLN
;
A
#
# COMPACT_ATOMS: atom_id res chain seq x y z
N MET A 1 3.79 7.01 8.44
CA MET A 1 4.39 8.08 7.61
C MET A 1 5.89 7.97 7.37
N LYS A 2 6.78 7.83 8.39
CA LYS A 2 8.23 7.71 8.13
C LYS A 2 8.57 6.50 7.24
N VAL A 3 8.07 5.32 7.57
CA VAL A 3 8.37 4.07 6.84
C VAL A 3 7.89 4.13 5.40
N GLU A 4 6.70 4.67 5.16
CA GLU A 4 6.12 4.78 3.82
C GLU A 4 6.92 5.75 2.94
N PHE A 5 7.29 6.90 3.49
CA PHE A 5 8.09 7.88 2.77
C PHE A 5 9.49 7.35 2.42
N TYR A 6 10.22 6.83 3.41
CA TYR A 6 11.56 6.28 3.16
C TYR A 6 11.51 4.99 2.33
N GLY A 7 10.50 4.13 2.52
CA GLY A 7 10.30 2.93 1.73
C GLY A 7 10.06 3.25 0.25
N SER A 8 9.21 4.22 -0.05
CA SER A 8 9.00 4.68 -1.42
C SER A 8 10.28 5.27 -2.03
N LEU A 9 10.99 6.12 -1.28
CA LEU A 9 12.24 6.72 -1.75
C LEU A 9 13.31 5.66 -2.04
N LEU A 10 13.47 4.65 -1.16
CA LEU A 10 14.40 3.54 -1.36
C LEU A 10 14.05 2.73 -2.61
N VAL A 11 12.77 2.42 -2.82
CA VAL A 11 12.33 1.71 -4.03
C VAL A 11 12.63 2.53 -5.27
N PHE A 12 12.27 3.81 -5.32
CA PHE A 12 12.55 4.67 -6.47
C PHE A 12 14.04 4.78 -6.76
N ALA A 13 14.88 4.91 -5.74
CA ALA A 13 16.32 4.99 -5.90
C ALA A 13 16.94 3.66 -6.38
N SER A 14 16.42 2.50 -5.94
CA SER A 14 16.93 1.18 -6.28
C SER A 14 16.38 0.60 -7.59
N LEU A 15 15.20 1.06 -8.06
CA LEU A 15 14.56 0.56 -9.28
C LEU A 15 15.46 0.59 -10.53
N PRO A 16 16.23 1.65 -10.83
CA PRO A 16 17.13 1.67 -11.98
C PRO A 16 18.20 0.57 -11.89
N LEU A 17 18.74 0.33 -10.69
CA LEU A 17 19.72 -0.74 -10.44
C LEU A 17 19.09 -2.13 -10.61
N ILE A 18 17.92 -2.36 -10.00
CA ILE A 18 17.20 -3.64 -10.13
C ILE A 18 16.84 -3.90 -11.59
N ASN A 19 16.45 -2.85 -12.35
CA ASN A 19 16.10 -2.98 -13.76
C ASN A 19 17.28 -3.36 -14.68
N SER A 20 18.50 -3.06 -14.30
CA SER A 20 19.69 -3.45 -15.06
C SER A 20 20.09 -4.93 -14.86
N LEU A 21 19.52 -5.62 -13.86
CA LEU A 21 19.88 -6.99 -13.48
C LEU A 21 18.99 -8.02 -14.16
N SER A 22 19.53 -9.25 -14.37
CA SER A 22 18.80 -10.32 -15.08
C SER A 22 17.69 -10.94 -14.24
N TYR A 23 17.86 -11.07 -12.91
CA TYR A 23 16.91 -11.73 -12.00
C TYR A 23 16.21 -10.76 -11.08
N LYS A 24 15.51 -9.77 -11.67
CA LYS A 24 14.91 -8.60 -10.99
C LYS A 24 14.02 -8.97 -9.80
N GLY A 25 13.07 -9.89 -10.01
CA GLY A 25 12.13 -10.30 -8.97
C GLY A 25 12.81 -11.06 -7.81
N LEU A 26 13.79 -11.94 -8.14
CA LEU A 26 14.54 -12.66 -7.12
C LEU A 26 15.39 -11.71 -6.27
N ILE A 27 16.05 -10.76 -6.90
CA ILE A 27 16.89 -9.77 -6.21
C ILE A 27 16.03 -8.90 -5.29
N ALA A 28 14.87 -8.44 -5.76
CA ALA A 28 13.93 -7.70 -4.93
C ALA A 28 13.45 -8.53 -3.72
N ALA A 29 13.16 -9.81 -3.92
CA ALA A 29 12.77 -10.72 -2.84
C ALA A 29 13.92 -10.95 -1.82
N ILE A 30 15.17 -11.07 -2.28
CA ILE A 30 16.35 -11.18 -1.40
C ILE A 30 16.52 -9.91 -0.58
N ILE A 31 16.38 -8.72 -1.19
CA ILE A 31 16.47 -7.44 -0.48
C ILE A 31 15.36 -7.34 0.57
N ALA A 32 14.12 -7.73 0.22
CA ALA A 32 13.01 -7.79 1.16
C ALA A 32 13.34 -8.66 2.38
N PHE A 33 13.89 -9.85 2.14
CA PHE A 33 14.27 -10.78 3.20
C PHE A 33 15.41 -10.23 4.07
N LEU A 34 16.40 -9.56 3.47
CA LEU A 34 17.49 -8.91 4.21
C LEU A 34 16.98 -7.80 5.12
N PHE A 35 16.05 -6.95 4.66
CA PHE A 35 15.43 -5.96 5.53
C PHE A 35 14.69 -6.58 6.71
N MET A 36 13.99 -7.69 6.48
CA MET A 36 13.29 -8.41 7.54
C MET A 36 14.25 -8.98 8.59
N LEU A 37 15.42 -9.51 8.18
CA LEU A 37 16.41 -10.11 9.08
C LEU A 37 17.27 -9.07 9.81
N CYS A 38 17.71 -8.02 9.11
CA CYS A 38 18.68 -7.07 9.64
C CYS A 38 18.04 -5.94 10.45
N MET A 39 16.75 -5.65 10.21
CA MET A 39 16.03 -4.58 10.89
C MET A 39 14.75 -5.13 11.55
N PRO A 40 14.86 -5.81 12.70
CA PRO A 40 13.69 -6.32 13.39
C PRO A 40 12.81 -5.16 13.88
N GLY A 41 11.49 -5.33 13.72
CA GLY A 41 10.51 -4.35 14.14
C GLY A 41 9.73 -3.69 13.00
N LYS A 42 8.91 -2.71 13.34
CA LYS A 42 7.97 -2.06 12.43
C LYS A 42 8.62 -1.55 11.12
N GLU A 43 9.83 -1.00 11.24
CA GLU A 43 10.52 -0.39 10.09
C GLU A 43 11.02 -1.44 9.09
N GLY A 44 11.68 -2.49 9.56
CA GLY A 44 12.20 -3.54 8.69
C GLY A 44 11.12 -4.32 7.98
N TYR A 45 10.03 -4.70 8.67
CA TYR A 45 8.88 -5.34 8.04
C TYR A 45 8.19 -4.41 7.03
N GLY A 46 8.14 -3.09 7.31
CA GLY A 46 7.62 -2.11 6.38
C GLY A 46 8.46 -2.02 5.09
N TYR A 47 9.78 -1.87 5.20
CA TYR A 47 10.67 -1.84 4.02
C TYR A 47 10.65 -3.16 3.26
N SER A 48 10.61 -4.28 3.97
CA SER A 48 10.44 -5.62 3.38
C SER A 48 9.17 -5.70 2.53
N ALA A 49 8.04 -5.19 3.03
CA ALA A 49 6.77 -5.15 2.28
C ALA A 49 6.88 -4.40 0.95
N PHE A 50 7.59 -3.26 0.92
CA PHE A 50 7.83 -2.50 -0.31
C PHE A 50 8.61 -3.32 -1.35
N TYR A 51 9.69 -3.99 -0.94
CA TYR A 51 10.48 -4.82 -1.86
C TYR A 51 9.79 -6.11 -2.27
N PHE A 52 8.93 -6.69 -1.43
CA PHE A 52 8.02 -7.75 -1.86
C PHE A 52 7.04 -7.25 -2.93
N GLY A 53 6.54 -6.01 -2.81
CA GLY A 53 5.74 -5.36 -3.86
C GLY A 53 6.49 -5.28 -5.19
N VAL A 54 7.76 -4.91 -5.18
CA VAL A 54 8.63 -4.92 -6.37
C VAL A 54 8.81 -6.34 -6.92
N ALA A 55 9.05 -7.33 -6.06
CA ALA A 55 9.18 -8.73 -6.47
C ALA A 55 7.90 -9.25 -7.15
N ILE A 56 6.72 -8.95 -6.60
CA ILE A 56 5.41 -9.31 -7.15
C ILE A 56 5.23 -8.74 -8.56
N PHE A 57 5.69 -7.51 -8.79
CA PHE A 57 5.60 -6.88 -10.12
C PHE A 57 6.27 -7.73 -11.20
N TYR A 58 7.40 -8.37 -10.88
CA TYR A 58 8.14 -9.24 -11.81
C TYR A 58 7.68 -10.71 -11.80
N MET A 59 6.74 -11.10 -10.92
CA MET A 59 6.19 -12.47 -10.92
C MET A 59 5.29 -12.70 -12.14
N LYS A 60 5.25 -13.95 -12.57
CA LYS A 60 4.28 -14.43 -13.58
C LYS A 60 2.88 -14.47 -12.98
N ASP A 61 1.88 -14.34 -13.85
CA ASP A 61 0.48 -14.37 -13.43
C ASP A 61 0.05 -15.77 -12.96
N ILE A 62 -0.84 -15.79 -11.97
CA ILE A 62 -1.38 -17.01 -11.38
C ILE A 62 -2.64 -17.40 -12.16
N ARG A 63 -2.55 -18.45 -12.98
CA ARG A 63 -3.66 -18.89 -13.85
C ARG A 63 -4.79 -19.64 -13.13
N HIS A 64 -4.57 -20.13 -11.91
CA HIS A 64 -5.55 -20.95 -11.19
C HIS A 64 -6.41 -20.10 -10.25
N GLY A 65 -7.70 -19.95 -10.55
CA GLY A 65 -8.63 -19.17 -9.75
C GLY A 65 -8.77 -19.65 -8.29
N VAL A 66 -8.72 -20.98 -8.07
CA VAL A 66 -8.83 -21.56 -6.72
C VAL A 66 -7.63 -21.19 -5.85
N SER A 67 -6.40 -21.28 -6.37
CA SER A 67 -5.19 -20.90 -5.61
C SER A 67 -5.20 -19.42 -5.24
N SER A 68 -5.69 -18.58 -6.11
CA SER A 68 -5.83 -17.15 -5.88
C SER A 68 -6.86 -16.83 -4.80
N LEU A 69 -8.00 -17.52 -4.78
CA LEU A 69 -9.01 -17.38 -3.73
C LEU A 69 -8.45 -17.81 -2.36
N VAL A 70 -7.71 -18.93 -2.33
CA VAL A 70 -7.03 -19.39 -1.10
C VAL A 70 -6.04 -18.37 -0.60
N LEU A 71 -5.21 -17.80 -1.47
CA LEU A 71 -4.25 -16.74 -1.11
C LEU A 71 -4.96 -15.49 -0.56
N PHE A 72 -6.06 -15.08 -1.19
CA PHE A 72 -6.86 -13.93 -0.73
C PHE A 72 -7.46 -14.17 0.65
N MET A 73 -8.12 -15.32 0.86
CA MET A 73 -8.73 -15.67 2.14
C MET A 73 -7.69 -15.83 3.25
N SER A 74 -6.53 -16.44 2.93
CA SER A 74 -5.41 -16.53 3.87
C SER A 74 -4.86 -15.14 4.23
N GLY A 75 -4.76 -14.26 3.25
CA GLY A 75 -4.37 -12.88 3.48
C GLY A 75 -5.35 -12.14 4.39
N LEU A 76 -6.66 -12.27 4.15
CA LEU A 76 -7.69 -11.66 5.01
C LEU A 76 -7.66 -12.23 6.43
N TYR A 77 -7.48 -13.54 6.58
CA TYR A 77 -7.35 -14.18 7.89
C TYR A 77 -6.15 -13.62 8.66
N LEU A 78 -4.98 -13.52 8.00
CA LEU A 78 -3.77 -12.96 8.61
C LEU A 78 -3.86 -11.46 8.90
N ALA A 79 -4.66 -10.70 8.11
CA ALA A 79 -4.90 -9.28 8.37
C ALA A 79 -5.59 -9.03 9.72
N GLY A 80 -6.40 -9.97 10.15
CA GLY A 80 -7.04 -9.93 11.47
C GLY A 80 -6.15 -10.37 12.64
N TYR A 81 -4.87 -10.67 12.40
CA TYR A 81 -3.97 -11.19 13.44
C TYR A 81 -3.86 -10.22 14.63
N HIS A 82 -4.17 -10.75 15.81
CA HIS A 82 -3.96 -10.06 17.07
C HIS A 82 -3.38 -11.01 18.12
N PRO A 83 -2.29 -10.65 18.84
CA PRO A 83 -1.58 -11.54 19.74
C PRO A 83 -2.41 -12.10 20.90
N ARG A 84 -3.48 -11.41 21.28
CA ARG A 84 -4.35 -11.80 22.40
C ARG A 84 -5.52 -12.69 22.02
N GLN A 85 -5.69 -12.99 20.73
CA GLN A 85 -6.83 -13.82 20.28
C GLN A 85 -6.45 -15.30 20.25
N PRO A 86 -7.26 -16.19 20.87
CA PRO A 86 -7.00 -17.62 20.91
C PRO A 86 -6.85 -18.27 19.53
N SER A 87 -7.59 -17.75 18.54
CA SER A 87 -7.57 -18.24 17.15
C SER A 87 -6.18 -18.20 16.48
N TYR A 88 -5.30 -17.32 16.95
CA TYR A 88 -3.95 -17.15 16.40
C TYR A 88 -2.84 -17.73 17.28
N HIS A 89 -3.20 -18.34 18.42
CA HIS A 89 -2.21 -18.86 19.37
C HIS A 89 -1.36 -19.98 18.74
N LEU A 90 -1.98 -20.90 18.01
CA LEU A 90 -1.28 -21.97 17.31
C LEU A 90 -0.31 -21.41 16.26
N LEU A 91 -0.73 -20.35 15.53
CA LEU A 91 0.08 -19.74 14.49
C LEU A 91 1.31 -19.04 15.09
N SER A 92 1.14 -18.36 16.20
CA SER A 92 2.25 -17.67 16.90
C SER A 92 3.22 -18.63 17.56
N SER A 93 2.77 -19.80 18.04
CA SER A 93 3.65 -20.81 18.64
C SER A 93 4.46 -21.61 17.62
N MET A 94 3.94 -21.76 16.39
CA MET A 94 4.64 -22.48 15.32
C MET A 94 5.75 -21.64 14.65
N ILE A 95 5.65 -20.31 14.69
CA ILE A 95 6.57 -19.42 13.98
C ILE A 95 7.31 -18.58 15.01
N THR A 96 8.35 -19.15 15.60
CA THR A 96 9.29 -18.46 16.47
C THR A 96 10.67 -18.58 15.86
N PHE A 97 11.26 -17.44 15.47
CA PHE A 97 12.62 -17.37 14.98
C PHE A 97 13.44 -16.44 15.86
N ASP A 98 14.62 -16.87 16.25
CA ASP A 98 15.62 -15.99 16.86
C ASP A 98 16.28 -15.17 15.72
N MET A 99 16.01 -13.88 15.71
CA MET A 99 16.60 -12.99 14.71
C MET A 99 17.88 -12.35 15.22
N PRO A 100 18.91 -12.17 14.37
CA PRO A 100 20.18 -11.55 14.76
C PRO A 100 20.05 -10.14 15.36
N GLY A 101 18.96 -9.45 15.05
CA GLY A 101 18.73 -8.05 15.46
C GLY A 101 17.71 -7.84 16.58
N GLY A 102 17.13 -8.90 17.18
CA GLY A 102 16.15 -8.76 18.25
C GLY A 102 15.02 -9.78 18.22
N SER A 103 14.02 -9.62 19.10
CA SER A 103 12.88 -10.54 19.21
C SER A 103 11.96 -10.46 18.00
N PHE A 104 11.54 -11.61 17.50
CA PHE A 104 10.59 -11.73 16.39
C PHE A 104 9.23 -11.11 16.78
N GLN A 105 8.78 -10.16 15.96
CA GLN A 105 7.53 -9.45 16.23
C GLN A 105 6.40 -9.99 15.33
N HIS A 106 5.69 -10.99 15.81
CA HIS A 106 4.61 -11.70 15.12
C HIS A 106 3.58 -10.75 14.48
N TYR A 107 3.19 -9.69 15.21
CA TYR A 107 2.19 -8.74 14.73
C TYR A 107 2.59 -8.09 13.38
N TYR A 108 3.79 -7.54 13.29
CA TYR A 108 4.24 -6.89 12.06
C TYR A 108 4.54 -7.88 10.94
N PHE A 109 5.06 -9.04 11.30
CA PHE A 109 5.32 -10.12 10.35
C PHE A 109 4.03 -10.62 9.67
N PHE A 110 3.02 -10.99 10.45
CA PHE A 110 1.76 -11.48 9.88
C PHE A 110 1.00 -10.41 9.10
N ASN A 111 1.03 -9.15 9.54
CA ASN A 111 0.46 -8.05 8.77
C ASN A 111 1.20 -7.82 7.44
N MET A 112 2.52 -7.94 7.42
CA MET A 112 3.32 -7.85 6.19
C MET A 112 2.95 -8.99 5.23
N ILE A 113 2.97 -10.24 5.69
CA ILE A 113 2.60 -11.41 4.88
C ILE A 113 1.15 -11.30 4.37
N SER A 114 0.23 -10.87 5.22
CA SER A 114 -1.15 -10.59 4.83
C SER A 114 -1.24 -9.62 3.65
N GLY A 115 -0.55 -8.48 3.75
CA GLY A 115 -0.51 -7.49 2.66
C GLY A 115 0.05 -8.08 1.36
N VAL A 116 1.15 -8.84 1.45
CA VAL A 116 1.77 -9.53 0.30
C VAL A 116 0.78 -10.50 -0.34
N LEU A 117 0.11 -11.37 0.43
CA LEU A 117 -0.84 -12.36 -0.07
C LEU A 117 -2.05 -11.70 -0.75
N ILE A 118 -2.61 -10.65 -0.15
CA ILE A 118 -3.73 -9.90 -0.72
C ILE A 118 -3.29 -9.25 -2.04
N VAL A 119 -2.15 -8.58 -2.08
CA VAL A 119 -1.66 -7.91 -3.29
C VAL A 119 -1.36 -8.90 -4.40
N VAL A 120 -0.71 -10.03 -4.10
CA VAL A 120 -0.47 -11.11 -5.08
C VAL A 120 -1.78 -11.63 -5.66
N SER A 121 -2.76 -11.94 -4.79
CA SER A 121 -4.05 -12.47 -5.24
C SER A 121 -4.82 -11.50 -6.12
N LEU A 122 -4.77 -10.21 -5.83
CA LEU A 122 -5.47 -9.16 -6.58
C LEU A 122 -4.80 -8.82 -7.91
N LEU A 123 -3.46 -8.73 -7.92
CA LEU A 123 -2.71 -8.29 -9.10
C LEU A 123 -2.42 -9.42 -10.09
N LYS A 124 -2.31 -10.66 -9.59
CA LYS A 124 -1.84 -11.79 -10.40
C LYS A 124 -2.93 -12.80 -10.74
N SER A 125 -4.20 -12.48 -10.44
CA SER A 125 -5.34 -13.35 -10.70
C SER A 125 -6.46 -12.63 -11.43
N ASP A 126 -6.89 -13.19 -12.54
CA ASP A 126 -8.04 -12.69 -13.31
C ASP A 126 -9.36 -12.85 -12.54
N CYS A 127 -9.49 -13.92 -11.75
CA CYS A 127 -10.72 -14.23 -11.03
C CYS A 127 -11.07 -13.19 -9.95
N ILE A 128 -10.08 -12.70 -9.22
CA ILE A 128 -10.26 -11.73 -8.12
C ILE A 128 -10.10 -10.30 -8.62
N SER A 129 -9.30 -10.07 -9.66
CA SER A 129 -9.14 -8.74 -10.26
C SER A 129 -10.46 -8.15 -10.74
N PHE A 130 -11.43 -9.00 -11.14
CA PHE A 130 -12.79 -8.57 -11.49
C PHE A 130 -13.49 -7.83 -10.33
N LEU A 131 -13.29 -8.25 -9.08
CA LEU A 131 -13.87 -7.59 -7.90
C LEU A 131 -13.32 -6.17 -7.71
N VAL A 132 -12.08 -5.93 -8.14
CA VAL A 132 -11.37 -4.67 -7.92
C VAL A 132 -11.41 -3.77 -9.17
N ASN A 133 -11.62 -4.37 -10.36
CA ASN A 133 -11.64 -3.65 -11.62
C ASN A 133 -13.05 -3.12 -11.97
N ASN A 134 -13.68 -2.43 -11.02
CA ASN A 134 -14.95 -1.75 -11.22
C ASN A 134 -14.77 -0.23 -11.09
N ARG A 135 -15.77 0.55 -11.55
CA ARG A 135 -15.71 2.01 -11.53
C ARG A 135 -15.50 2.61 -10.13
N VAL A 136 -16.08 1.97 -9.12
CA VAL A 136 -15.96 2.42 -7.72
C VAL A 136 -14.53 2.21 -7.21
N SER A 137 -13.96 1.03 -7.42
CA SER A 137 -12.58 0.72 -7.00
C SER A 137 -11.55 1.60 -7.72
N VAL A 138 -11.75 1.84 -9.02
CA VAL A 138 -10.88 2.75 -9.78
C VAL A 138 -10.99 4.18 -9.25
N TRP A 139 -12.20 4.63 -8.90
CA TRP A 139 -12.40 5.94 -8.31
C TRP A 139 -11.77 6.03 -6.91
N LEU A 140 -11.99 5.03 -6.05
CA LEU A 140 -11.36 4.93 -4.73
C LEU A 140 -9.83 4.94 -4.83
N GLY A 141 -9.26 4.23 -5.82
CA GLY A 141 -7.83 4.25 -6.09
C GLY A 141 -7.29 5.63 -6.42
N LYS A 142 -8.01 6.40 -7.24
CA LYS A 142 -7.63 7.79 -7.59
C LYS A 142 -7.64 8.73 -6.39
N VAL A 143 -8.59 8.55 -5.48
CA VAL A 143 -8.79 9.43 -4.32
C VAL A 143 -8.01 8.94 -3.09
N SER A 144 -7.49 7.70 -3.12
CA SER A 144 -6.88 7.04 -1.95
C SER A 144 -5.69 7.80 -1.37
N PHE A 145 -4.81 8.36 -2.21
CA PHE A 145 -3.67 9.15 -1.75
C PHE A 145 -4.12 10.42 -1.03
N SER A 146 -5.05 11.15 -1.62
CA SER A 146 -5.62 12.36 -1.01
C SER A 146 -6.37 12.03 0.29
N ALA A 147 -7.11 10.90 0.33
CA ALA A 147 -7.78 10.42 1.53
C ALA A 147 -6.79 10.13 2.65
N TYR A 148 -5.68 9.46 2.32
CA TYR A 148 -4.61 9.16 3.27
C TYR A 148 -3.98 10.43 3.88
N LEU A 149 -3.77 11.48 3.09
CA LEU A 149 -3.22 12.75 3.59
C LEU A 149 -4.19 13.49 4.52
N ILE A 150 -5.49 13.47 4.19
CA ILE A 150 -6.51 14.27 4.88
C ILE A 150 -7.11 13.54 6.08
N GLN A 151 -7.08 12.22 6.13
CA GLN A 151 -7.74 11.44 7.17
C GLN A 151 -7.38 11.88 8.60
N MET A 152 -6.10 12.13 8.89
CA MET A 152 -5.64 12.49 10.24
C MET A 152 -6.22 13.83 10.73
N PRO A 153 -6.12 14.95 9.99
CA PRO A 153 -6.80 16.18 10.37
C PRO A 153 -8.31 16.02 10.54
N VAL A 154 -8.96 15.26 9.66
CA VAL A 154 -10.41 15.03 9.74
C VAL A 154 -10.77 14.22 10.98
N PHE A 155 -10.01 13.17 11.32
CA PHE A 155 -10.20 12.43 12.57
C PHE A 155 -10.12 13.34 13.78
N TYR A 156 -9.13 14.21 13.87
CA TYR A 156 -8.99 15.11 15.02
C TYR A 156 -10.13 16.14 15.11
N VAL A 157 -10.55 16.69 13.98
CA VAL A 157 -11.52 17.79 13.98
C VAL A 157 -12.97 17.29 13.95
N VAL A 158 -13.29 16.40 13.01
CA VAL A 158 -14.68 15.99 12.77
C VAL A 158 -15.11 14.91 13.76
N THR A 159 -14.34 13.83 13.89
CA THR A 159 -14.73 12.70 14.76
C THR A 159 -14.89 13.14 16.19
N THR A 160 -13.92 13.92 16.69
CA THR A 160 -13.95 14.39 18.09
C THR A 160 -15.17 15.28 18.34
N ARG A 161 -15.44 16.24 17.46
CA ARG A 161 -16.59 17.15 17.62
C ARG A 161 -17.93 16.44 17.53
N VAL A 162 -18.09 15.57 16.54
CA VAL A 162 -19.32 14.79 16.36
C VAL A 162 -19.56 13.87 17.54
N PHE A 163 -18.52 13.16 18.01
CA PHE A 163 -18.62 12.26 19.14
C PHE A 163 -19.05 13.00 20.43
N TYR A 164 -18.41 14.13 20.74
CA TYR A 164 -18.76 14.92 21.92
C TYR A 164 -20.15 15.52 21.82
N TYR A 165 -20.57 15.99 20.64
CA TYR A 165 -21.92 16.50 20.41
C TYR A 165 -22.97 15.41 20.65
N LEU A 166 -22.80 14.21 20.09
CA LEU A 166 -23.73 13.09 20.30
C LEU A 166 -23.75 12.63 21.75
N LYS A 167 -22.59 12.64 22.42
CA LYS A 167 -22.49 12.34 23.85
C LYS A 167 -23.29 13.32 24.71
N SER A 168 -23.27 14.60 24.39
CA SER A 168 -24.04 15.62 25.12
C SER A 168 -25.56 15.45 24.97
N GLN A 169 -26.03 14.77 23.91
CA GLN A 169 -27.43 14.40 23.69
C GLN A 169 -27.87 13.15 24.47
N GLY A 170 -27.00 12.55 25.27
CA GLY A 170 -27.34 11.39 26.10
C GLY A 170 -27.39 10.04 25.38
N HIS A 171 -26.94 9.95 24.14
CA HIS A 171 -26.90 8.68 23.39
C HIS A 171 -25.85 7.70 23.93
N SER A 172 -26.06 6.41 23.68
CA SER A 172 -25.14 5.34 24.12
C SER A 172 -23.77 5.48 23.42
N TYR A 173 -22.72 5.02 24.10
CA TYR A 173 -21.34 5.07 23.56
C TYR A 173 -21.21 4.40 22.20
N ALA A 174 -21.82 3.21 22.03
CA ALA A 174 -21.77 2.46 20.78
C ALA A 174 -22.41 3.24 19.63
N PHE A 175 -23.57 3.83 19.85
CA PHE A 175 -24.27 4.68 18.87
C PHE A 175 -23.39 5.89 18.48
N ASN A 176 -22.84 6.59 19.46
CA ASN A 176 -21.97 7.75 19.21
C ASN A 176 -20.73 7.39 18.39
N ALA A 177 -20.11 6.24 18.70
CA ALA A 177 -18.93 5.75 17.99
C ALA A 177 -19.25 5.42 16.53
N VAL A 178 -20.34 4.68 16.26
CA VAL A 178 -20.76 4.31 14.91
C VAL A 178 -21.14 5.55 14.09
N MET A 179 -21.94 6.45 14.64
CA MET A 179 -22.35 7.67 13.93
C MET A 179 -21.17 8.61 13.65
N ALA A 180 -20.27 8.79 14.63
CA ALA A 180 -19.06 9.56 14.42
C ALA A 180 -18.17 8.93 13.34
N ALA A 181 -18.02 7.61 13.32
CA ALA A 181 -17.26 6.91 12.28
C ALA A 181 -17.86 7.08 10.89
N LEU A 182 -19.19 6.95 10.73
CA LEU A 182 -19.88 7.13 9.46
C LEU A 182 -19.74 8.57 8.93
N ILE A 183 -19.98 9.56 9.78
CA ILE A 183 -19.86 10.98 9.40
C ILE A 183 -18.41 11.30 9.03
N THR A 184 -17.45 10.79 9.80
CA THR A 184 -16.03 10.99 9.50
C THR A 184 -15.63 10.33 8.18
N PHE A 185 -16.12 9.12 7.91
CA PHE A 185 -15.87 8.42 6.65
C PHE A 185 -16.34 9.25 5.45
N VAL A 186 -17.58 9.74 5.50
CA VAL A 186 -18.13 10.61 4.46
C VAL A 186 -17.31 11.90 4.32
N ALA A 187 -16.97 12.56 5.44
CA ALA A 187 -16.18 13.78 5.43
C ALA A 187 -14.78 13.60 4.83
N VAL A 188 -14.10 12.49 5.16
CA VAL A 188 -12.78 12.15 4.58
C VAL A 188 -12.87 12.02 3.08
N TYR A 189 -13.83 11.27 2.54
CA TYR A 189 -13.93 11.05 1.08
C TYR A 189 -14.38 12.30 0.33
N LEU A 190 -15.26 13.11 0.89
CA LEU A 190 -15.63 14.38 0.29
C LEU A 190 -14.44 15.35 0.20
N LEU A 191 -13.71 15.53 1.29
CA LEU A 191 -12.53 16.40 1.32
C LEU A 191 -11.39 15.82 0.45
N ALA A 192 -11.20 14.50 0.46
CA ALA A 192 -10.23 13.84 -0.38
C ALA A 192 -10.51 14.01 -1.87
N TYR A 193 -11.79 13.98 -2.27
CA TYR A 193 -12.18 14.23 -3.65
C TYR A 193 -11.87 15.68 -4.07
N ILE A 194 -12.16 16.67 -3.21
CA ILE A 194 -11.84 18.07 -3.46
C ILE A 194 -10.32 18.26 -3.58
N PHE A 195 -9.54 17.65 -2.69
CA PHE A 195 -8.09 17.74 -2.69
C PHE A 195 -7.49 17.07 -3.93
N TRP A 196 -7.98 15.87 -4.30
CA TRP A 196 -7.59 15.18 -5.51
C TRP A 196 -7.82 16.04 -6.75
N TRP A 197 -9.01 16.62 -6.88
CA TRP A 197 -9.36 17.48 -8.02
C TRP A 197 -8.51 18.76 -8.07
N ALA A 198 -8.28 19.40 -6.93
CA ALA A 198 -7.57 20.66 -6.85
C ALA A 198 -6.05 20.53 -7.04
N ILE A 199 -5.44 19.48 -6.51
CA ILE A 199 -3.97 19.32 -6.41
C ILE A 199 -3.48 18.13 -7.22
N ASP A 200 -3.92 16.91 -6.90
CA ASP A 200 -3.34 15.69 -7.48
C ASP A 200 -3.56 15.61 -8.99
N ALA A 201 -4.78 15.85 -9.46
CA ALA A 201 -5.10 15.79 -10.88
C ALA A 201 -4.29 16.82 -11.71
N ARG A 202 -4.07 18.00 -11.15
CA ARG A 202 -3.28 19.05 -11.78
C ARG A 202 -1.78 18.74 -11.76
N SER A 203 -1.26 18.21 -10.66
CA SER A 203 0.13 17.78 -10.54
C SER A 203 0.48 16.67 -11.53
N ILE A 204 -0.41 15.69 -11.69
CA ILE A 204 -0.25 14.61 -12.68
C ILE A 204 -0.29 15.18 -14.11
N ALA A 205 -1.18 16.12 -14.41
CA ALA A 205 -1.23 16.76 -15.71
C ALA A 205 0.06 17.53 -16.02
N LEU A 206 0.56 18.33 -15.08
CA LEU A 206 1.82 19.09 -15.23
C LEU A 206 3.02 18.16 -15.44
N SER A 207 3.10 17.06 -14.70
CA SER A 207 4.16 16.06 -14.88
C SER A 207 4.16 15.44 -16.27
N LYS A 208 2.98 15.12 -16.81
CA LYS A 208 2.85 14.61 -18.18
C LYS A 208 3.28 15.63 -19.24
N TYR A 209 2.92 16.89 -19.07
CA TYR A 209 3.39 17.96 -19.97
C TYR A 209 4.91 18.11 -19.97
N GLY A 210 5.54 18.04 -18.78
CA GLY A 210 7.01 18.10 -18.68
C GLY A 210 7.73 16.95 -19.38
N LEU A 211 7.14 15.73 -19.34
CA LEU A 211 7.69 14.57 -20.05
C LEU A 211 7.55 14.71 -21.57
N LEU A 212 6.42 15.19 -22.09
CA LEU A 212 6.21 15.41 -23.52
C LEU A 212 7.18 16.45 -24.08
N ILE A 213 7.43 17.56 -23.39
CA ILE A 213 8.41 18.57 -23.80
C ILE A 213 9.82 17.98 -23.88
N LYS A 214 10.18 17.09 -22.96
CA LYS A 214 11.48 16.43 -22.92
C LYS A 214 11.66 15.47 -24.12
N ASP A 215 10.63 14.72 -24.46
CA ASP A 215 10.66 13.79 -25.61
C ASP A 215 10.76 14.56 -26.95
N ASP A 216 10.00 15.64 -27.12
CA ASP A 216 10.10 16.51 -28.29
C ASP A 216 11.50 17.15 -28.43
N SER A 217 12.10 17.53 -27.33
CA SER A 217 13.45 18.10 -27.31
C SER A 217 14.51 17.06 -27.69
N ALA A 218 14.38 15.83 -27.18
CA ALA A 218 15.28 14.72 -27.49
C ALA A 218 15.18 14.31 -28.98
N GLN A 219 13.98 14.27 -29.54
CA GLN A 219 13.76 13.99 -30.97
C GLN A 219 14.35 15.08 -31.87
N LYS A 220 14.20 16.36 -31.53
CA LYS A 220 14.79 17.47 -32.28
C LYS A 220 16.30 17.43 -32.29
N ILE A 221 16.94 17.10 -31.18
CA ILE A 221 18.41 16.95 -31.08
C ILE A 221 18.89 15.78 -31.93
N SER A 222 18.18 14.64 -31.89
CA SER A 222 18.50 13.47 -32.73
C SER A 222 18.35 13.76 -34.23
N ALA A 223 17.32 14.48 -34.62
CA ALA A 223 17.09 14.87 -36.02
C ALA A 223 18.13 15.87 -36.55
N SER A 224 18.59 16.80 -35.73
CA SER A 224 19.63 17.75 -36.11
C SER A 224 21.03 17.12 -36.21
N GLY A 225 21.32 16.10 -35.41
CA GLY A 225 22.57 15.35 -35.49
C GLY A 225 22.70 14.45 -36.71
N SER A 226 21.58 14.01 -37.28
CA SER A 226 21.57 13.18 -38.52
C SER A 226 21.75 13.96 -39.82
N GLN A 227 21.65 15.29 -39.80
CA GLN A 227 21.86 16.15 -40.98
C GLN A 227 23.30 16.67 -41.09
N LEU A 228 24.17 16.40 -40.11
CA LEU A 228 25.56 16.84 -40.09
C LEU A 228 26.58 15.73 -40.45
N ASN A 229 26.14 14.54 -40.79
CA ASN A 229 26.92 13.43 -41.32
C ASN A 229 26.46 13.09 -42.74
#